data_1683153cd17094306f6efad405b0e5cf
#
_entry.id   1683153cd17094306f6efad405b0e5cf
#
_cell.length_a   1.000
_cell.length_b   1.000
_cell.length_c   1.000
_cell.angle_alpha   90.00
_cell.angle_beta   90.00
_cell.angle_gamma   90.00
#
_symmetry.space_group_name_H-M   'P 1'
#
loop_
_entity.id
_entity.type
_entity.pdbx_description
1 polymer ?
#
loop_
_entity_poly.entity_id
_entity_poly.type
_entity_poly.pdbx_seq_one_letter_code
_entity_poly.pdbx_strand_id
1 'polypeptide(L)'
;MINTNDSRLIRRRDGFSDRNNINPISKDIQYFEFEKHTRIKLKNFSFKIIDNYQSYFDYYEEWQEIIAELFADGLFCIETRGKSYEYERIEKLIKQVFDDGTYDEILDIIEFIASNLKIRVEDSTISYYSNLEYSDQYENLYKKYNDLFEKECVGYRFVDGLIVRITNKEELQAIEKASLTNKKVNDHIKKAILYISESGEKDYKNSIKESITALETLCSILTKKDKGTLGETIEIIGKEKKIHPALKEAIAKLYGFASDEPGIRHGSGKVGNNISFDDAKFVLVICSAIINYFIGSIKD
;
A
#
# COMPACT_ATOMS: atom_id res chain seq x y z
N MET A 1 -3.58 36.95 16.29
CA MET A 1 -2.27 37.04 16.98
C MET A 1 -1.65 35.65 16.85
N ILE A 2 -0.54 35.54 16.11
CA ILE A 2 0.21 34.27 16.00
C ILE A 2 0.86 34.03 17.35
N ASN A 3 0.54 32.91 17.98
CA ASN A 3 1.08 32.56 19.29
C ASN A 3 2.59 32.33 19.17
N THR A 4 3.39 33.26 19.69
CA THR A 4 4.86 33.28 19.58
C THR A 4 5.57 32.13 20.33
N ASN A 5 4.83 31.24 21.01
CA ASN A 5 5.36 30.04 21.62
C ASN A 5 5.51 28.86 20.62
N ASP A 6 4.99 28.98 19.41
CA ASP A 6 5.26 28.03 18.32
C ASP A 6 6.55 28.48 17.58
N SER A 7 7.65 28.43 18.31
CA SER A 7 8.89 29.17 18.04
C SER A 7 9.67 28.77 16.78
N ARG A 8 9.14 27.95 15.88
CA ARG A 8 9.83 27.56 14.63
C ARG A 8 8.85 27.31 13.49
N LEU A 9 8.40 28.39 12.87
CA LEU A 9 7.54 28.36 11.67
C LEU A 9 8.21 27.72 10.46
N ILE A 10 9.56 27.64 10.42
CA ILE A 10 10.32 27.08 9.30
C ILE A 10 10.95 25.76 9.75
N ARG A 11 10.26 24.66 9.44
CA ARG A 11 10.83 23.31 9.56
C ARG A 11 10.72 22.61 8.20
N ARG A 12 11.84 22.17 7.66
CA ARG A 12 11.91 21.44 6.40
C ARG A 12 12.89 20.29 6.55
N ARG A 13 12.42 19.06 6.32
CA ARG A 13 13.32 17.89 6.20
C ARG A 13 14.30 18.14 5.06
N ASP A 14 15.55 17.79 5.25
CA ASP A 14 16.67 18.06 4.33
C ASP A 14 16.87 19.55 4.01
N GLY A 15 16.31 20.45 4.81
CA GLY A 15 16.60 21.88 4.79
C GLY A 15 17.99 22.17 5.34
N PHE A 16 18.47 23.43 5.18
CA PHE A 16 19.79 23.83 5.65
C PHE A 16 20.03 23.50 7.14
N SER A 17 19.09 23.88 8.02
CA SER A 17 19.20 23.66 9.46
C SER A 17 19.18 22.17 9.84
N ASP A 18 18.41 21.36 9.13
CA ASP A 18 18.32 19.91 9.33
C ASP A 18 19.62 19.22 8.89
N ARG A 19 20.08 19.49 7.65
CA ARG A 19 21.34 18.93 7.12
C ARG A 19 22.58 19.30 7.90
N ASN A 20 22.59 20.48 8.52
CA ASN A 20 23.72 20.96 9.31
C ASN A 20 23.55 20.68 10.82
N ASN A 21 22.57 19.87 11.19
CA ASN A 21 22.30 19.50 12.58
C ASN A 21 22.09 20.69 13.56
N ILE A 22 21.64 21.84 13.03
CA ILE A 22 21.34 23.03 13.84
C ILE A 22 19.98 22.85 14.52
N ASN A 23 19.01 22.33 13.79
CA ASN A 23 17.67 21.98 14.24
C ASN A 23 17.24 20.70 13.53
N PRO A 24 17.78 19.54 13.89
CA PRO A 24 17.48 18.29 13.24
C PRO A 24 16.00 17.93 13.41
N ILE A 25 15.40 17.42 12.36
CA ILE A 25 14.10 16.77 12.41
C ILE A 25 14.37 15.28 12.60
N SER A 26 13.63 14.63 13.50
CA SER A 26 13.79 13.19 13.71
C SER A 26 13.65 12.45 12.38
N LYS A 27 14.53 11.47 12.17
CA LYS A 27 14.51 10.53 11.04
C LYS A 27 13.98 9.16 11.47
N ASP A 28 13.44 9.06 12.69
CA ASP A 28 12.82 7.84 13.17
C ASP A 28 11.57 7.54 12.37
N ILE A 29 11.38 6.27 12.08
CA ILE A 29 10.20 5.82 11.33
C ILE A 29 8.97 5.90 12.24
N GLN A 30 7.96 6.60 11.79
CA GLN A 30 6.71 6.84 12.51
C GLN A 30 5.68 5.76 12.14
N TYR A 31 5.28 4.94 13.11
CA TYR A 31 4.27 3.89 12.91
C TYR A 31 2.93 4.22 13.56
N PHE A 32 2.89 4.41 14.86
CA PHE A 32 1.65 4.51 15.63
C PHE A 32 1.32 5.93 16.07
N GLU A 33 2.18 6.86 15.75
CA GLU A 33 2.01 8.29 16.02
C GLU A 33 2.74 9.10 14.96
N PHE A 34 2.08 10.12 14.42
CA PHE A 34 2.69 11.03 13.46
C PHE A 34 3.00 12.36 14.13
N GLU A 35 4.24 12.83 13.97
CA GLU A 35 4.63 14.16 14.41
C GLU A 35 3.76 15.25 13.78
N LYS A 36 3.54 16.35 14.51
CA LYS A 36 2.75 17.51 14.03
C LYS A 36 3.18 17.98 12.63
N HIS A 37 4.49 17.99 12.36
CA HIS A 37 5.00 18.36 11.04
C HIS A 37 4.53 17.40 9.94
N THR A 38 4.61 16.10 10.18
CA THR A 38 4.17 15.05 9.27
C THR A 38 2.67 15.16 9.00
N ARG A 39 1.85 15.30 10.05
CA ARG A 39 0.40 15.51 9.94
C ARG A 39 0.05 16.70 9.05
N ILE A 40 0.73 17.85 9.22
CA ILE A 40 0.54 19.03 8.38
C ILE A 40 0.89 18.75 6.92
N LYS A 41 1.97 18.00 6.65
CA LYS A 41 2.36 17.65 5.27
C LYS A 41 1.36 16.70 4.61
N LEU A 42 0.92 15.68 5.33
CA LEU A 42 -0.10 14.74 4.85
C LEU A 42 -1.42 15.48 4.59
N LYS A 43 -1.87 16.31 5.54
CA LYS A 43 -3.07 17.14 5.39
C LYS A 43 -3.01 18.03 4.14
N ASN A 44 -1.96 18.82 4.01
CA ASN A 44 -1.82 19.76 2.89
C ASN A 44 -1.77 19.04 1.54
N PHE A 45 -1.13 17.88 1.48
CA PHE A 45 -1.07 17.09 0.27
C PHE A 45 -2.44 16.49 -0.08
N SER A 46 -3.16 15.95 0.91
CA SER A 46 -4.51 15.40 0.72
C SER A 46 -5.51 16.47 0.26
N PHE A 47 -5.49 17.65 0.88
CA PHE A 47 -6.34 18.75 0.43
C PHE A 47 -5.98 19.24 -0.97
N LYS A 48 -4.69 19.30 -1.32
CA LYS A 48 -4.29 19.61 -2.70
C LYS A 48 -4.89 18.61 -3.71
N ILE A 49 -5.00 17.33 -3.36
CA ILE A 49 -5.65 16.32 -4.22
C ILE A 49 -7.15 16.61 -4.32
N ILE A 50 -7.83 16.83 -3.19
CA ILE A 50 -9.26 17.13 -3.14
C ILE A 50 -9.57 18.39 -3.96
N ASP A 51 -8.80 19.45 -3.79
CA ASP A 51 -8.99 20.72 -4.50
C ASP A 51 -8.73 20.56 -6.01
N ASN A 52 -7.70 19.83 -6.39
CA ASN A 52 -7.39 19.57 -7.81
C ASN A 52 -8.49 18.73 -8.48
N TYR A 53 -9.18 17.88 -7.74
CA TYR A 53 -10.30 17.09 -8.26
C TYR A 53 -11.46 17.97 -8.72
N GLN A 54 -11.60 19.20 -8.19
CA GLN A 54 -12.54 20.20 -8.65
C GLN A 54 -12.44 20.50 -10.15
N SER A 55 -11.23 20.42 -10.73
CA SER A 55 -11.00 20.70 -12.16
C SER A 55 -11.74 19.77 -13.12
N TYR A 56 -12.37 18.72 -12.62
CA TYR A 56 -13.22 17.80 -13.41
C TYR A 56 -14.68 18.26 -13.52
N PHE A 57 -15.09 19.27 -12.77
CA PHE A 57 -16.47 19.72 -12.68
C PHE A 57 -16.61 21.13 -13.26
N ASP A 58 -17.68 21.34 -14.04
CA ASP A 58 -17.98 22.65 -14.64
C ASP A 58 -18.44 23.65 -13.58
N TYR A 59 -19.09 23.16 -12.52
CA TYR A 59 -19.63 23.97 -11.45
C TYR A 59 -19.04 23.60 -10.09
N TYR A 60 -18.63 24.60 -9.32
CA TYR A 60 -18.06 24.42 -8.00
C TYR A 60 -19.05 23.77 -7.00
N GLU A 61 -20.33 24.12 -7.10
CA GLU A 61 -21.38 23.55 -6.25
C GLU A 61 -21.57 22.04 -6.48
N GLU A 62 -21.53 21.61 -7.74
CA GLU A 62 -21.61 20.19 -8.10
C GLU A 62 -20.45 19.38 -7.53
N TRP A 63 -19.23 19.91 -7.63
CA TRP A 63 -18.06 19.29 -7.04
C TRP A 63 -18.18 19.14 -5.52
N GLN A 64 -18.66 20.18 -4.82
CA GLN A 64 -18.86 20.12 -3.37
C GLN A 64 -19.86 19.05 -2.95
N GLU A 65 -20.97 18.91 -3.67
CA GLU A 65 -21.96 17.87 -3.41
C GLU A 65 -21.36 16.47 -3.56
N ILE A 66 -20.70 16.22 -4.68
CA ILE A 66 -20.12 14.90 -4.99
C ILE A 66 -19.04 14.53 -3.95
N ILE A 67 -18.17 15.46 -3.59
CA ILE A 67 -17.16 15.20 -2.56
C ILE A 67 -17.81 14.97 -1.19
N ALA A 68 -18.84 15.76 -0.83
CA ALA A 68 -19.53 15.57 0.44
C ALA A 68 -20.21 14.20 0.53
N GLU A 69 -20.93 13.78 -0.50
CA GLU A 69 -21.56 12.46 -0.57
C GLU A 69 -20.51 11.34 -0.53
N LEU A 70 -19.46 11.45 -1.33
CA LEU A 70 -18.41 10.45 -1.40
C LEU A 70 -17.77 10.17 -0.03
N PHE A 71 -17.42 11.22 0.72
CA PHE A 71 -16.81 11.06 2.04
C PHE A 71 -17.83 10.71 3.13
N ALA A 72 -19.05 11.24 3.05
CA ALA A 72 -20.09 10.94 4.03
C ALA A 72 -20.50 9.47 4.01
N ASP A 73 -20.73 8.92 2.83
CA ASP A 73 -21.18 7.54 2.65
C ASP A 73 -20.00 6.55 2.70
N GLY A 74 -18.88 6.91 2.07
CA GLY A 74 -17.76 5.99 1.90
C GLY A 74 -16.79 5.91 3.07
N LEU A 75 -16.68 6.97 3.89
CA LEU A 75 -15.72 7.02 4.99
C LEU A 75 -16.36 7.32 6.35
N PHE A 76 -17.17 8.38 6.46
CA PHE A 76 -17.69 8.82 7.74
C PHE A 76 -19.04 8.20 8.13
N CYS A 77 -19.76 7.56 7.21
CA CYS A 77 -21.07 6.95 7.42
C CYS A 77 -22.07 7.90 8.11
N ILE A 78 -22.18 9.14 7.62
CA ILE A 78 -23.07 10.17 8.17
C ILE A 78 -24.19 10.53 7.20
N GLU A 79 -25.39 10.78 7.75
CA GLU A 79 -26.50 11.28 6.93
C GLU A 79 -26.20 12.67 6.35
N THR A 80 -26.37 12.82 5.05
CA THR A 80 -26.28 14.11 4.35
C THR A 80 -27.65 14.77 4.32
N ARG A 81 -27.74 16.02 4.80
CA ARG A 81 -29.00 16.79 4.83
C ARG A 81 -28.81 18.16 4.18
N GLY A 82 -28.93 18.24 2.85
CA GLY A 82 -28.85 19.50 2.11
C GLY A 82 -27.42 19.82 1.64
N LYS A 83 -27.34 20.56 0.53
CA LYS A 83 -26.18 20.48 -0.38
C LYS A 83 -24.95 21.33 -0.01
N SER A 84 -25.11 22.53 0.47
CA SER A 84 -24.00 23.47 0.65
C SER A 84 -23.28 23.34 2.00
N TYR A 85 -24.02 23.02 3.05
CA TYR A 85 -23.47 22.90 4.41
C TYR A 85 -22.72 21.59 4.65
N GLU A 86 -22.94 20.58 3.84
CA GLU A 86 -22.37 19.24 4.02
C GLU A 86 -20.88 19.21 3.67
N TYR A 87 -20.44 19.92 2.62
CA TYR A 87 -19.03 19.99 2.24
C TYR A 87 -18.19 20.64 3.34
N GLU A 88 -18.61 21.76 3.89
CA GLU A 88 -17.91 22.43 5.00
C GLU A 88 -17.79 21.52 6.23
N ARG A 89 -18.84 20.73 6.51
CA ARG A 89 -18.82 19.74 7.59
C ARG A 89 -17.81 18.64 7.33
N ILE A 90 -17.80 18.07 6.13
CA ILE A 90 -16.84 17.03 5.72
C ILE A 90 -15.41 17.57 5.76
N GLU A 91 -15.18 18.75 5.19
CA GLU A 91 -13.88 19.40 5.21
C GLU A 91 -13.37 19.60 6.65
N LYS A 92 -14.26 20.02 7.56
CA LYS A 92 -13.94 20.20 8.98
C LYS A 92 -13.57 18.87 9.64
N LEU A 93 -14.31 17.79 9.36
CA LEU A 93 -14.01 16.45 9.90
C LEU A 93 -12.66 15.96 9.40
N ILE A 94 -12.37 16.06 8.11
CA ILE A 94 -11.07 15.69 7.54
C ILE A 94 -9.95 16.48 8.22
N LYS A 95 -10.10 17.81 8.37
CA LYS A 95 -9.11 18.65 9.06
C LYS A 95 -8.90 18.21 10.50
N GLN A 96 -9.98 17.90 11.22
CA GLN A 96 -9.91 17.46 12.61
C GLN A 96 -9.17 16.13 12.75
N VAL A 97 -9.42 15.16 11.87
CA VAL A 97 -8.70 13.88 11.89
C VAL A 97 -7.20 14.09 11.64
N PHE A 98 -6.80 14.92 10.67
CA PHE A 98 -5.37 15.22 10.46
C PHE A 98 -4.73 15.95 11.64
N ASP A 99 -5.47 16.80 12.36
CA ASP A 99 -4.92 17.58 13.46
C ASP A 99 -4.84 16.77 14.76
N ASP A 100 -5.89 16.04 15.12
CA ASP A 100 -6.07 15.42 16.44
C ASP A 100 -6.39 13.90 16.38
N GLY A 101 -6.68 13.34 15.21
CA GLY A 101 -7.03 11.94 15.03
C GLY A 101 -5.85 10.99 15.25
N THR A 102 -6.15 9.70 15.30
CA THR A 102 -5.16 8.64 15.39
C THR A 102 -4.43 8.43 14.05
N TYR A 103 -3.32 7.67 14.07
CA TYR A 103 -2.55 7.39 12.85
C TYR A 103 -3.36 6.58 11.82
N ASP A 104 -4.18 5.65 12.28
CA ASP A 104 -5.04 4.80 11.48
C ASP A 104 -6.17 5.60 10.81
N GLU A 105 -6.84 6.48 11.55
CA GLU A 105 -7.85 7.39 10.97
C GLU A 105 -7.26 8.28 9.86
N ILE A 106 -6.02 8.75 10.02
CA ILE A 106 -5.31 9.52 8.98
C ILE A 106 -5.02 8.63 7.75
N LEU A 107 -4.58 7.40 7.98
CA LEU A 107 -4.29 6.47 6.89
C LEU A 107 -5.55 6.03 6.15
N ASP A 108 -6.68 5.84 6.86
CA ASP A 108 -7.98 5.54 6.25
C ASP A 108 -8.43 6.68 5.30
N ILE A 109 -8.29 7.94 5.71
CA ILE A 109 -8.58 9.08 4.83
C ILE A 109 -7.66 9.08 3.60
N ILE A 110 -6.37 8.83 3.80
CA ILE A 110 -5.39 8.81 2.69
C ILE A 110 -5.68 7.68 1.72
N GLU A 111 -5.97 6.47 2.23
CA GLU A 111 -6.32 5.31 1.40
C GLU A 111 -7.61 5.56 0.62
N PHE A 112 -8.61 6.14 1.28
CA PHE A 112 -9.87 6.52 0.66
C PHE A 112 -9.67 7.55 -0.47
N ILE A 113 -8.91 8.62 -0.23
CA ILE A 113 -8.58 9.63 -1.24
C ILE A 113 -7.86 8.99 -2.43
N ALA A 114 -6.82 8.22 -2.18
CA ALA A 114 -6.01 7.62 -3.24
C ALA A 114 -6.76 6.59 -4.09
N SER A 115 -7.78 5.93 -3.51
CA SER A 115 -8.60 4.92 -4.18
C SER A 115 -9.75 5.52 -4.98
N ASN A 116 -10.29 6.67 -4.56
CA ASN A 116 -11.52 7.23 -5.13
C ASN A 116 -11.30 8.49 -5.97
N LEU A 117 -10.23 9.26 -5.71
CA LEU A 117 -9.96 10.48 -6.45
C LEU A 117 -8.91 10.26 -7.55
N LYS A 118 -8.99 11.07 -8.61
CA LYS A 118 -8.05 11.04 -9.74
C LYS A 118 -7.58 12.47 -10.02
N ILE A 119 -6.31 12.63 -10.37
CA ILE A 119 -5.75 13.91 -10.80
C ILE A 119 -5.20 13.75 -12.21
N ARG A 120 -5.53 14.69 -13.09
CA ARG A 120 -4.92 14.75 -14.43
C ARG A 120 -3.43 15.10 -14.34
N VAL A 121 -2.65 14.52 -15.23
CA VAL A 121 -1.26 14.93 -15.40
C VAL A 121 -1.25 16.34 -16.00
N GLU A 122 -0.61 17.29 -15.31
CA GLU A 122 -0.31 18.60 -15.90
C GLU A 122 0.79 18.40 -16.95
N ASP A 123 0.39 18.22 -18.21
CA ASP A 123 1.35 18.19 -19.30
C ASP A 123 1.66 19.62 -19.73
N SER A 124 2.80 20.12 -19.28
CA SER A 124 3.32 21.45 -19.64
C SER A 124 3.75 21.56 -21.11
N THR A 125 3.62 20.51 -21.91
CA THR A 125 4.08 20.45 -23.29
C THR A 125 2.99 20.34 -24.34
N ILE A 126 1.71 20.20 -23.95
CA ILE A 126 0.63 20.09 -24.94
C ILE A 126 0.32 21.48 -25.51
N SER A 127 0.82 21.71 -26.70
CA SER A 127 0.50 22.86 -27.54
C SER A 127 -1.01 22.87 -27.88
N TYR A 128 -1.63 24.03 -27.81
CA TYR A 128 -3.02 24.36 -28.10
C TYR A 128 -3.57 23.94 -29.49
N TYR A 129 -2.81 23.18 -30.29
CA TYR A 129 -3.11 22.90 -31.70
C TYR A 129 -3.10 21.41 -32.11
N SER A 130 -3.07 20.46 -31.22
CA SER A 130 -3.15 19.06 -31.62
C SER A 130 -4.53 18.44 -31.35
N ASN A 131 -5.27 18.11 -32.42
CA ASN A 131 -6.49 17.26 -32.42
C ASN A 131 -6.14 15.79 -32.15
N LEU A 132 -5.29 15.52 -31.16
CA LEU A 132 -4.97 14.17 -30.72
C LEU A 132 -5.96 13.80 -29.61
N GLU A 133 -6.60 12.63 -29.76
CA GLU A 133 -7.39 12.00 -28.70
C GLU A 133 -6.60 12.07 -27.38
N TYR A 134 -7.13 12.81 -26.43
CA TYR A 134 -6.57 12.88 -25.08
C TYR A 134 -6.64 11.48 -24.48
N SER A 135 -5.55 10.76 -24.45
CA SER A 135 -5.41 9.66 -23.50
C SER A 135 -5.39 10.32 -22.11
N ASP A 136 -6.48 10.16 -21.36
CA ASP A 136 -6.59 10.63 -19.98
C ASP A 136 -5.50 9.97 -19.14
N GLN A 137 -4.34 10.63 -19.06
CA GLN A 137 -3.26 10.20 -18.18
C GLN A 137 -3.54 10.75 -16.78
N TYR A 138 -3.83 9.86 -15.87
CA TYR A 138 -4.01 10.18 -14.47
C TYR A 138 -2.70 9.98 -13.71
N GLU A 139 -2.44 10.86 -12.76
CA GLU A 139 -1.31 10.70 -11.86
C GLU A 139 -1.52 9.48 -10.93
N ASN A 140 -0.47 8.71 -10.74
CA ASN A 140 -0.49 7.60 -9.78
C ASN A 140 -0.39 8.16 -8.36
N LEU A 141 -1.54 8.31 -7.70
CA LEU A 141 -1.62 8.83 -6.33
C LEU A 141 -0.93 7.93 -5.31
N TYR A 142 -0.95 6.61 -5.49
CA TYR A 142 -0.26 5.67 -4.61
C TYR A 142 1.24 5.94 -4.59
N LYS A 143 1.85 6.16 -5.76
CA LYS A 143 3.25 6.52 -5.88
C LYS A 143 3.55 7.86 -5.21
N LYS A 144 2.71 8.87 -5.45
CA LYS A 144 2.89 10.21 -4.84
C LYS A 144 2.80 10.18 -3.32
N TYR A 145 1.85 9.42 -2.76
CA TYR A 145 1.80 9.21 -1.31
C TYR A 145 3.00 8.43 -0.80
N ASN A 146 3.48 7.40 -1.51
CA ASN A 146 4.69 6.67 -1.13
C ASN A 146 5.92 7.57 -1.09
N ASP A 147 6.09 8.47 -2.07
CA ASP A 147 7.17 9.46 -2.10
C ASP A 147 7.07 10.42 -0.89
N LEU A 148 5.85 10.84 -0.52
CA LEU A 148 5.62 11.68 0.65
C LEU A 148 5.87 10.91 1.95
N PHE A 149 5.39 9.67 2.06
CA PHE A 149 5.61 8.81 3.22
C PHE A 149 7.10 8.57 3.47
N GLU A 150 7.86 8.28 2.41
CA GLU A 150 9.31 8.12 2.52
C GLU A 150 9.96 9.39 3.03
N LYS A 151 9.64 10.53 2.42
CA LYS A 151 10.20 11.83 2.79
C LYS A 151 9.89 12.22 4.24
N GLU A 152 8.70 11.92 4.72
CA GLU A 152 8.27 12.27 6.08
C GLU A 152 8.51 11.14 7.10
N CYS A 153 9.26 10.09 6.72
CA CYS A 153 9.56 8.93 7.55
C CYS A 153 8.30 8.23 8.10
N VAL A 154 7.23 8.19 7.34
CA VAL A 154 6.03 7.43 7.66
C VAL A 154 6.30 5.95 7.45
N GLY A 155 5.92 5.10 8.41
CA GLY A 155 6.21 3.67 8.45
C GLY A 155 5.33 2.80 7.58
N TYR A 156 4.65 3.38 6.59
CA TYR A 156 3.66 2.72 5.74
C TYR A 156 3.92 3.00 4.27
N ARG A 157 3.48 2.08 3.40
CA ARG A 157 3.51 2.24 1.94
C ARG A 157 2.26 1.67 1.30
N PHE A 158 1.81 2.29 0.21
CA PHE A 158 0.84 1.67 -0.68
C PHE A 158 1.46 0.51 -1.44
N VAL A 159 0.79 -0.64 -1.40
CA VAL A 159 1.09 -1.83 -2.19
C VAL A 159 -0.22 -2.32 -2.77
N ASP A 160 -0.34 -2.33 -4.09
CA ASP A 160 -1.53 -2.77 -4.81
C ASP A 160 -2.86 -2.10 -4.34
N GLY A 161 -2.78 -0.82 -4.00
CA GLY A 161 -3.92 -0.01 -3.56
C GLY A 161 -4.21 -0.03 -2.06
N LEU A 162 -3.51 -0.84 -1.27
CA LEU A 162 -3.66 -0.94 0.18
C LEU A 162 -2.45 -0.37 0.92
N ILE A 163 -2.67 0.27 2.05
CA ILE A 163 -1.60 0.75 2.92
C ILE A 163 -1.11 -0.38 3.82
N VAL A 164 0.20 -0.66 3.77
CA VAL A 164 0.84 -1.72 4.55
C VAL A 164 2.09 -1.23 5.26
N ARG A 165 2.42 -1.87 6.39
CA ARG A 165 3.62 -1.55 7.19
C ARG A 165 4.89 -2.18 6.62
N ILE A 166 5.19 -1.93 5.35
CA ILE A 166 6.41 -2.38 4.66
C ILE A 166 7.09 -1.13 4.09
N THR A 167 8.33 -0.87 4.51
CA THR A 167 9.07 0.33 4.12
C THR A 167 10.34 0.05 3.32
N ASN A 168 10.82 -1.19 3.34
CA ASN A 168 11.98 -1.61 2.57
C ASN A 168 11.65 -1.64 1.07
N LYS A 169 12.43 -0.92 0.26
CA LYS A 169 12.19 -0.77 -1.18
C LYS A 169 12.33 -2.09 -1.94
N GLU A 170 13.30 -2.91 -1.56
CA GLU A 170 13.55 -4.20 -2.18
C GLU A 170 12.40 -5.17 -1.92
N GLU A 171 11.86 -5.17 -0.69
CA GLU A 171 10.68 -5.95 -0.32
C GLU A 171 9.45 -5.53 -1.12
N LEU A 172 9.18 -4.22 -1.22
CA LEU A 172 8.08 -3.65 -2.00
C LEU A 172 8.19 -4.01 -3.48
N GLN A 173 9.36 -3.79 -4.08
CA GLN A 173 9.61 -4.12 -5.49
C GLN A 173 9.45 -5.62 -5.77
N ALA A 174 9.84 -6.48 -4.83
CA ALA A 174 9.66 -7.92 -4.98
C ALA A 174 8.18 -8.29 -5.05
N ILE A 175 7.34 -7.71 -4.18
CA ILE A 175 5.89 -7.93 -4.15
C ILE A 175 5.23 -7.37 -5.41
N GLU A 176 5.50 -6.11 -5.76
CA GLU A 176 4.93 -5.45 -6.95
C GLU A 176 5.26 -6.24 -8.23
N LYS A 177 6.51 -6.64 -8.40
CA LYS A 177 6.93 -7.42 -9.58
C LYS A 177 6.25 -8.78 -9.65
N ALA A 178 6.06 -9.46 -8.51
CA ALA A 178 5.36 -10.73 -8.45
C ALA A 178 3.87 -10.56 -8.80
N SER A 179 3.23 -9.49 -8.34
CA SER A 179 1.83 -9.15 -8.64
C SER A 179 1.57 -8.96 -10.13
N LEU A 180 2.52 -8.42 -10.87
CA LEU A 180 2.39 -8.18 -12.31
C LEU A 180 2.54 -9.46 -13.17
N THR A 181 2.82 -10.61 -12.57
CA THR A 181 3.17 -11.83 -13.30
C THR A 181 1.99 -12.50 -13.97
N ASN A 182 0.91 -12.73 -13.24
CA ASN A 182 -0.29 -13.42 -13.68
C ASN A 182 -1.49 -13.04 -12.82
N LYS A 183 -2.67 -12.91 -13.40
CA LYS A 183 -3.88 -12.49 -12.67
C LYS A 183 -4.19 -13.40 -11.47
N LYS A 184 -4.13 -14.72 -11.62
CA LYS A 184 -4.42 -15.66 -10.52
C LYS A 184 -3.39 -15.55 -9.37
N VAL A 185 -2.11 -15.38 -9.72
CA VAL A 185 -1.04 -15.14 -8.75
C VAL A 185 -1.29 -13.83 -8.02
N ASN A 186 -1.63 -12.78 -8.77
CA ASN A 186 -1.94 -11.47 -8.21
C ASN A 186 -3.12 -11.51 -7.23
N ASP A 187 -4.20 -12.23 -7.57
CA ASP A 187 -5.38 -12.37 -6.71
C ASP A 187 -5.01 -12.94 -5.32
N HIS A 188 -4.05 -13.87 -5.26
CA HIS A 188 -3.55 -14.42 -4.00
C HIS A 188 -2.61 -13.45 -3.29
N ILE A 189 -1.72 -12.74 -3.99
CA ILE A 189 -0.86 -11.71 -3.40
C ILE A 189 -1.72 -10.58 -2.79
N LYS A 190 -2.76 -10.13 -3.49
CA LYS A 190 -3.71 -9.13 -2.97
C LYS A 190 -4.38 -9.57 -1.68
N LYS A 191 -4.84 -10.81 -1.61
CA LYS A 191 -5.42 -11.36 -0.37
C LYS A 191 -4.38 -11.43 0.76
N ALA A 192 -3.15 -11.84 0.45
CA ALA A 192 -2.09 -11.87 1.44
C ALA A 192 -1.80 -10.46 2.00
N ILE A 193 -1.77 -9.44 1.12
CA ILE A 193 -1.61 -8.03 1.50
C ILE A 193 -2.80 -7.57 2.34
N LEU A 194 -4.04 -7.90 1.95
CA LEU A 194 -5.24 -7.55 2.70
C LEU A 194 -5.20 -8.09 4.14
N TYR A 195 -4.81 -9.36 4.31
CA TYR A 195 -4.72 -9.99 5.64
C TYR A 195 -3.57 -9.48 6.50
N ILE A 196 -2.53 -8.90 5.93
CA ILE A 196 -1.40 -8.29 6.67
C ILE A 196 -1.62 -6.79 6.91
N SER A 197 -2.51 -6.12 6.16
CA SER A 197 -2.79 -4.70 6.30
C SER A 197 -3.45 -4.40 7.65
N GLU A 198 -3.36 -3.16 8.10
CA GLU A 198 -3.96 -2.74 9.37
C GLU A 198 -5.43 -2.32 9.23
N SER A 199 -5.97 -2.31 8.02
CA SER A 199 -7.33 -1.88 7.70
C SER A 199 -8.43 -2.91 8.03
N GLY A 200 -8.12 -4.00 8.74
CA GLY A 200 -9.10 -5.03 9.09
C GLY A 200 -8.68 -5.91 10.26
N GLU A 201 -9.39 -7.01 10.48
CA GLU A 201 -9.02 -8.03 11.44
C GLU A 201 -7.72 -8.71 10.98
N LYS A 202 -6.64 -8.49 11.72
CA LYS A 202 -5.30 -8.99 11.39
C LYS A 202 -5.30 -10.52 11.36
N ASP A 203 -5.19 -11.08 10.17
CA ASP A 203 -5.13 -12.53 9.97
C ASP A 203 -3.81 -12.96 9.31
N TYR A 204 -2.75 -12.87 10.07
CA TYR A 204 -1.41 -13.22 9.63
C TYR A 204 -1.30 -14.67 9.12
N LYS A 205 -2.12 -15.58 9.65
CA LYS A 205 -2.17 -16.98 9.21
C LYS A 205 -2.70 -17.10 7.79
N ASN A 206 -3.79 -16.42 7.49
CA ASN A 206 -4.33 -16.38 6.13
C ASN A 206 -3.41 -15.63 5.17
N SER A 207 -2.71 -14.57 5.61
CA SER A 207 -1.68 -13.92 4.79
C SER A 207 -0.58 -14.90 4.36
N ILE A 208 -0.04 -15.68 5.30
CA ILE A 208 0.95 -16.73 4.99
C ILE A 208 0.39 -17.75 4.01
N LYS A 209 -0.82 -18.25 4.27
CA LYS A 209 -1.49 -19.22 3.40
C LYS A 209 -1.67 -18.70 1.97
N GLU A 210 -2.15 -17.48 1.80
CA GLU A 210 -2.35 -16.87 0.49
C GLU A 210 -1.01 -16.62 -0.22
N SER A 211 0.04 -16.23 0.50
CA SER A 211 1.40 -16.07 -0.05
C SER A 211 1.94 -17.39 -0.63
N ILE A 212 1.77 -18.49 0.09
CA ILE A 212 2.14 -19.82 -0.39
C ILE A 212 1.27 -20.26 -1.58
N THR A 213 -0.03 -19.99 -1.53
CA THR A 213 -0.96 -20.32 -2.62
C THR A 213 -0.62 -19.54 -3.89
N ALA A 214 -0.13 -18.31 -3.79
CA ALA A 214 0.39 -17.55 -4.93
C ALA A 214 1.57 -18.28 -5.61
N LEU A 215 2.51 -18.80 -4.82
CA LEU A 215 3.66 -19.57 -5.32
C LEU A 215 3.20 -20.91 -5.93
N GLU A 216 2.31 -21.66 -5.26
CA GLU A 216 1.71 -22.89 -5.80
C GLU A 216 1.02 -22.64 -7.14
N THR A 217 0.24 -21.56 -7.23
CA THR A 217 -0.46 -21.16 -8.45
C THR A 217 0.51 -20.90 -9.60
N LEU A 218 1.60 -20.17 -9.35
CA LEU A 218 2.64 -19.98 -10.36
C LEU A 218 3.27 -21.32 -10.80
N CYS A 219 3.65 -22.16 -9.86
CA CYS A 219 4.24 -23.46 -10.13
C CYS A 219 3.30 -24.34 -10.98
N SER A 220 1.99 -24.35 -10.69
CA SER A 220 0.98 -25.04 -11.48
C SER A 220 0.91 -24.51 -12.92
N ILE A 221 0.91 -23.18 -13.10
CA ILE A 221 0.92 -22.54 -14.42
C ILE A 221 2.16 -22.95 -15.22
N LEU A 222 3.35 -22.89 -14.60
CA LEU A 222 4.61 -23.19 -15.27
C LEU A 222 4.74 -24.65 -15.69
N THR A 223 4.25 -25.58 -14.86
CA THR A 223 4.33 -27.02 -15.14
C THR A 223 3.15 -27.57 -15.92
N LYS A 224 2.12 -26.73 -16.17
CA LYS A 224 0.83 -27.14 -16.80
C LYS A 224 0.17 -28.32 -16.08
N LYS A 225 0.37 -28.45 -14.76
CA LYS A 225 -0.22 -29.49 -13.92
C LYS A 225 -1.23 -28.86 -12.97
N ASP A 226 -2.50 -29.18 -13.13
CA ASP A 226 -3.59 -28.69 -12.25
C ASP A 226 -3.59 -29.39 -10.87
N LYS A 227 -2.93 -30.51 -10.73
CA LYS A 227 -2.83 -31.29 -9.48
C LYS A 227 -1.41 -31.77 -9.30
N GLY A 228 -0.70 -31.17 -8.36
CA GLY A 228 0.64 -31.56 -7.92
C GLY A 228 0.97 -30.85 -6.62
N THR A 229 1.74 -31.48 -5.77
CA THR A 229 2.30 -30.80 -4.60
C THR A 229 3.33 -29.76 -5.03
N LEU A 230 3.52 -28.72 -4.22
CA LEU A 230 4.55 -27.72 -4.51
C LEU A 230 5.94 -28.40 -4.66
N GLY A 231 6.22 -29.43 -3.86
CA GLY A 231 7.47 -30.21 -3.97
C GLY A 231 7.66 -30.88 -5.33
N GLU A 232 6.63 -31.52 -5.87
CA GLU A 232 6.66 -32.14 -7.20
C GLU A 232 6.87 -31.11 -8.32
N THR A 233 6.18 -29.97 -8.23
CA THR A 233 6.31 -28.90 -9.22
C THR A 233 7.66 -28.20 -9.15
N ILE A 234 8.24 -28.00 -7.95
CA ILE A 234 9.61 -27.49 -7.77
C ILE A 234 10.64 -28.46 -8.35
N GLU A 235 10.44 -29.79 -8.21
CA GLU A 235 11.32 -30.79 -8.83
C GLU A 235 11.32 -30.69 -10.36
N ILE A 236 10.16 -30.50 -10.97
CA ILE A 236 10.04 -30.33 -12.42
C ILE A 236 10.73 -29.06 -12.88
N ILE A 237 10.37 -27.92 -12.27
CA ILE A 237 10.97 -26.61 -12.57
C ILE A 237 12.48 -26.66 -12.32
N GLY A 238 12.88 -27.31 -11.23
CA GLY A 238 14.30 -27.45 -10.86
C GLY A 238 15.12 -28.26 -11.82
N LYS A 239 14.54 -29.26 -12.48
CA LYS A 239 15.21 -30.03 -13.55
C LYS A 239 15.32 -29.22 -14.83
N GLU A 240 14.24 -28.60 -15.25
CA GLU A 240 14.21 -27.77 -16.47
C GLU A 240 15.16 -26.57 -16.36
N LYS A 241 15.21 -25.93 -15.21
CA LYS A 241 15.97 -24.70 -14.96
C LYS A 241 17.34 -24.89 -14.30
N LYS A 242 17.75 -26.13 -14.08
CA LYS A 242 19.01 -26.47 -13.40
C LYS A 242 19.17 -25.80 -12.04
N ILE A 243 18.08 -25.69 -11.26
CA ILE A 243 18.09 -25.08 -9.93
C ILE A 243 18.96 -25.97 -9.00
N HIS A 244 19.86 -25.32 -8.26
CA HIS A 244 20.74 -26.03 -7.33
C HIS A 244 19.91 -26.82 -6.29
N PRO A 245 20.29 -28.09 -5.99
CA PRO A 245 19.52 -28.94 -5.05
C PRO A 245 19.25 -28.28 -3.69
N ALA A 246 20.27 -27.63 -3.12
CA ALA A 246 20.09 -26.93 -1.83
C ALA A 246 19.04 -25.79 -1.87
N LEU A 247 18.90 -25.09 -3.01
CA LEU A 247 17.86 -24.07 -3.15
C LEU A 247 16.47 -24.70 -3.23
N LYS A 248 16.33 -25.82 -3.96
CA LYS A 248 15.07 -26.58 -3.99
C LYS A 248 14.66 -27.05 -2.60
N GLU A 249 15.61 -27.57 -1.83
CA GLU A 249 15.39 -28.01 -0.46
C GLU A 249 14.98 -26.84 0.45
N ALA A 250 15.62 -25.67 0.32
CA ALA A 250 15.27 -24.48 1.08
C ALA A 250 13.83 -24.02 0.81
N ILE A 251 13.40 -24.02 -0.47
CA ILE A 251 12.03 -23.68 -0.85
C ILE A 251 11.04 -24.73 -0.30
N ALA A 252 11.38 -26.02 -0.35
CA ALA A 252 10.53 -27.07 0.20
C ALA A 252 10.40 -26.98 1.73
N LYS A 253 11.46 -26.58 2.45
CA LYS A 253 11.41 -26.35 3.91
C LYS A 253 10.58 -25.12 4.27
N LEU A 254 10.66 -24.05 3.48
CA LEU A 254 9.77 -22.90 3.65
C LEU A 254 8.29 -23.28 3.50
N TYR A 255 8.00 -24.10 2.51
CA TYR A 255 6.66 -24.66 2.34
C TYR A 255 6.23 -25.52 3.52
N GLY A 256 7.14 -26.39 4.03
CA GLY A 256 6.91 -27.18 5.25
C GLY A 256 6.58 -26.29 6.44
N PHE A 257 7.34 -25.23 6.70
CA PHE A 257 7.05 -24.26 7.76
C PHE A 257 5.61 -23.73 7.67
N ALA A 258 5.20 -23.27 6.51
CA ALA A 258 3.85 -22.74 6.32
C ALA A 258 2.73 -23.81 6.34
N SER A 259 3.08 -25.10 6.15
CA SER A 259 2.13 -26.21 6.09
C SER A 259 2.02 -26.98 7.41
N ASP A 260 3.12 -27.10 8.16
CA ASP A 260 3.24 -27.95 9.34
C ASP A 260 2.95 -27.19 10.65
N GLU A 261 2.98 -25.86 10.63
CA GLU A 261 2.62 -25.08 11.82
C GLU A 261 1.17 -25.35 12.23
N PRO A 262 0.95 -25.89 13.45
CA PRO A 262 -0.40 -26.16 13.95
C PRO A 262 -1.20 -24.86 14.02
N GLY A 263 -2.12 -24.69 13.11
CA GLY A 263 -2.98 -23.51 13.03
C GLY A 263 -2.83 -22.66 11.77
N ILE A 264 -1.84 -22.88 10.88
CA ILE A 264 -1.83 -22.24 9.57
C ILE A 264 -2.74 -22.97 8.59
N ARG A 265 -2.65 -24.30 8.48
CA ARG A 265 -3.53 -25.11 7.60
C ARG A 265 -4.59 -25.93 8.34
N HIS A 266 -4.37 -26.35 9.55
CA HIS A 266 -5.29 -27.20 10.30
C HIS A 266 -5.69 -26.52 11.60
N GLY A 267 -6.95 -26.09 11.71
CA GLY A 267 -7.54 -25.37 12.86
C GLY A 267 -7.65 -26.17 14.17
N SER A 268 -6.75 -27.10 14.47
CA SER A 268 -6.73 -27.84 15.73
C SER A 268 -5.97 -27.05 16.79
N GLY A 269 -6.73 -26.24 17.55
CA GLY A 269 -6.22 -25.52 18.70
C GLY A 269 -5.64 -26.43 19.77
N LYS A 270 -4.33 -26.37 19.91
CA LYS A 270 -3.63 -26.50 21.20
C LYS A 270 -2.19 -26.01 20.97
N VAL A 271 -1.81 -25.00 21.73
CA VAL A 271 -0.58 -24.21 21.73
C VAL A 271 -0.61 -23.06 20.71
N GLY A 272 -0.87 -21.85 21.22
CA GLY A 272 -0.89 -20.64 20.44
C GLY A 272 0.51 -20.25 19.97
N ASN A 273 0.88 -20.63 18.77
CA ASN A 273 1.93 -19.92 18.07
C ASN A 273 1.35 -18.59 17.63
N ASN A 274 1.72 -17.54 18.32
CA ASN A 274 1.41 -16.16 17.91
C ASN A 274 2.20 -15.85 16.65
N ILE A 275 1.60 -16.12 15.49
CA ILE A 275 2.17 -15.66 14.21
C ILE A 275 2.13 -14.13 14.24
N SER A 276 3.28 -13.53 14.07
CA SER A 276 3.47 -12.09 14.09
C SER A 276 3.30 -11.48 12.70
N PHE A 277 3.18 -10.16 12.67
CA PHE A 277 3.30 -9.38 11.44
C PHE A 277 4.61 -9.69 10.68
N ASP A 278 5.73 -9.82 11.41
CA ASP A 278 7.04 -10.06 10.79
C ASP A 278 7.12 -11.44 10.14
N ASP A 279 6.48 -12.46 10.71
CA ASP A 279 6.38 -13.78 10.09
C ASP A 279 5.58 -13.73 8.78
N ALA A 280 4.43 -13.08 8.80
CA ALA A 280 3.58 -12.95 7.60
C ALA A 280 4.26 -12.11 6.51
N LYS A 281 4.88 -10.98 6.88
CA LYS A 281 5.67 -10.16 5.97
C LYS A 281 6.83 -10.95 5.36
N PHE A 282 7.59 -11.67 6.17
CA PHE A 282 8.69 -12.51 5.69
C PHE A 282 8.22 -13.52 4.65
N VAL A 283 7.14 -14.24 4.91
CA VAL A 283 6.62 -15.25 3.97
C VAL A 283 6.10 -14.61 2.68
N LEU A 284 5.39 -13.47 2.77
CA LEU A 284 4.94 -12.74 1.59
C LEU A 284 6.11 -12.29 0.70
N VAL A 285 7.13 -11.70 1.30
CA VAL A 285 8.32 -11.20 0.58
C VAL A 285 9.09 -12.33 -0.07
N ILE A 286 9.37 -13.41 0.68
CA ILE A 286 10.16 -14.53 0.15
C ILE A 286 9.41 -15.32 -0.94
N CYS A 287 8.09 -15.51 -0.81
CA CYS A 287 7.28 -16.10 -1.87
C CYS A 287 7.30 -15.24 -3.13
N SER A 288 7.19 -13.91 -2.98
CA SER A 288 7.29 -12.96 -4.09
C SER A 288 8.66 -13.01 -4.78
N ALA A 289 9.75 -13.11 -4.00
CA ALA A 289 11.10 -13.25 -4.53
C ALA A 289 11.28 -14.58 -5.30
N ILE A 290 10.74 -15.70 -4.80
CA ILE A 290 10.77 -17.00 -5.48
C ILE A 290 9.96 -16.96 -6.77
N ILE A 291 8.78 -16.34 -6.76
CA ILE A 291 7.95 -16.11 -7.95
C ILE A 291 8.76 -15.36 -9.02
N ASN A 292 9.40 -14.25 -8.64
CA ASN A 292 10.23 -13.46 -9.56
C ASN A 292 11.43 -14.24 -10.10
N TYR A 293 12.05 -15.07 -9.25
CA TYR A 293 13.17 -15.94 -9.64
C TYR A 293 12.72 -16.98 -10.69
N PHE A 294 11.58 -17.65 -10.47
CA PHE A 294 11.07 -18.62 -11.42
C PHE A 294 10.72 -18.00 -12.77
N ILE A 295 10.17 -16.79 -12.78
CA ILE A 295 9.84 -16.08 -14.01
C ILE A 295 11.07 -15.54 -14.74
N GLY A 296 12.02 -14.97 -14.01
CA GLY A 296 13.27 -14.50 -14.60
C GLY A 296 14.01 -15.61 -15.33
N SER A 297 14.05 -16.79 -14.73
CA SER A 297 14.69 -17.96 -15.36
C SER A 297 13.93 -18.53 -16.58
N ILE A 298 12.74 -18.03 -16.97
CA ILE A 298 12.03 -18.46 -18.19
C ILE A 298 12.40 -17.61 -19.41
N LYS A 299 12.92 -16.42 -19.16
CA LYS A 299 13.24 -15.45 -20.23
C LYS A 299 14.65 -15.61 -20.80
N ASP A 300 15.49 -16.43 -20.14
CA ASP A 300 16.83 -16.82 -20.60
C ASP A 300 16.82 -18.25 -21.20
#